data_bb463f6d3184141fb869522aa42d6530
#
_entry.id   bb463f6d3184141fb869522aa42d6530
#
_cell.length_a   1.000
_cell.length_b   1.000
_cell.length_c   1.000
_cell.angle_alpha   90.00
_cell.angle_beta   90.00
_cell.angle_gamma   90.00
#
_symmetry.space_group_name_H-M   'P 1'
#
loop_
_entity.id
_entity.type
_entity.pdbx_description
1 polymer ?
#
loop_
_entity_poly.entity_id
_entity_poly.type
_entity_poly.pdbx_seq_one_letter_code
_entity_poly.pdbx_strand_id
1 'polypeptide(L)'
;GCYSDTPSELPEAKSLLGQPLTLPDLVRAKVLFAEQCASCHGDVGHGDGWQVPKLDGPRPRDFHKASMMAAMSPSRAYTSITVGVPRTSMGDFTVLSDRDRWHLAFYVLSLGYDSQEASQGQVTFGALGLGQPRARTLATLSNASLLEDLNKRVADETTALTLLAYLRVLAPYHGGDAPLSMFRKGLSDTIETYRRGDHDKAQGLLKDAELNHL
;
A
#
# COMPACT_ATOMS: atom_id res chain seq x y z
N GLY A 1 -9.38 37.30 2.67
CA GLY A 1 -10.32 36.27 2.30
C GLY A 1 -9.84 34.99 2.93
N CYS A 2 -10.56 34.51 3.96
CA CYS A 2 -10.27 33.23 4.62
C CYS A 2 -10.62 32.12 3.63
N TYR A 3 -9.63 31.33 3.25
CA TYR A 3 -9.82 30.08 2.53
C TYR A 3 -10.42 29.08 3.52
N SER A 4 -11.71 28.81 3.40
CA SER A 4 -12.37 27.75 4.16
C SER A 4 -11.93 26.41 3.57
N ASP A 5 -10.95 25.75 4.22
CA ASP A 5 -10.58 24.38 3.97
C ASP A 5 -11.70 23.42 4.47
N THR A 6 -12.84 23.47 3.84
CA THR A 6 -13.67 22.29 3.75
C THR A 6 -13.05 21.42 2.66
N PRO A 7 -12.60 20.19 2.93
CA PRO A 7 -12.22 19.27 1.87
C PRO A 7 -13.44 19.14 0.98
N SER A 8 -13.38 19.72 -0.23
CA SER A 8 -14.37 19.44 -1.24
C SER A 8 -14.45 17.92 -1.35
N GLU A 9 -15.61 17.36 -1.12
CA GLU A 9 -15.89 15.95 -1.29
C GLU A 9 -15.50 15.57 -2.72
N LEU A 10 -14.29 15.06 -2.88
CA LEU A 10 -13.88 14.44 -4.13
C LEU A 10 -14.90 13.34 -4.42
N PRO A 11 -15.47 13.25 -5.64
CA PRO A 11 -16.45 12.21 -5.99
C PRO A 11 -16.01 10.80 -5.57
N GLU A 12 -14.71 10.58 -5.54
CA GLU A 12 -14.03 9.33 -5.15
C GLU A 12 -14.02 9.05 -3.64
N ALA A 13 -14.10 10.07 -2.79
CA ALA A 13 -14.27 9.86 -1.36
C ALA A 13 -15.62 9.19 -1.04
N LYS A 14 -16.63 9.37 -1.87
CA LYS A 14 -17.91 8.63 -1.77
C LYS A 14 -17.77 7.17 -2.18
N SER A 15 -16.96 6.87 -3.19
CA SER A 15 -16.63 5.51 -3.61
C SER A 15 -15.87 4.76 -2.48
N LEU A 16 -14.93 5.43 -1.84
CA LEU A 16 -14.19 4.88 -0.69
C LEU A 16 -15.07 4.64 0.55
N LEU A 17 -16.19 5.36 0.69
CA LEU A 17 -17.12 5.22 1.81
C LEU A 17 -18.18 4.13 1.57
N GLY A 18 -18.42 3.74 0.33
CA GLY A 18 -19.49 2.81 -0.06
C GLY A 18 -19.04 1.43 -0.52
N GLN A 19 -17.73 1.22 -0.75
CA GLN A 19 -17.18 -0.08 -1.11
C GLN A 19 -16.24 -0.59 -0.01
N PRO A 20 -16.26 -1.89 0.32
CA PRO A 20 -15.18 -2.45 1.11
C PRO A 20 -13.89 -2.15 0.35
N LEU A 21 -12.96 -1.42 0.99
CA LEU A 21 -11.61 -1.24 0.47
C LEU A 21 -11.05 -2.65 0.26
N THR A 22 -11.07 -3.10 -0.98
CA THR A 22 -10.32 -4.29 -1.34
C THR A 22 -8.87 -3.99 -1.02
N LEU A 23 -8.23 -4.89 -0.26
CA LEU A 23 -6.84 -4.75 0.09
C LEU A 23 -6.02 -4.50 -1.19
N PRO A 24 -4.97 -3.66 -1.13
CA PRO A 24 -4.12 -3.45 -2.28
C PRO A 24 -3.49 -4.79 -2.72
N ASP A 25 -3.47 -5.04 -4.01
CA ASP A 25 -2.81 -6.21 -4.60
C ASP A 25 -1.36 -5.83 -4.97
N LEU A 26 -0.40 -6.35 -4.20
CA LEU A 26 1.02 -6.07 -4.41
C LEU A 26 1.55 -6.65 -5.73
N VAL A 27 1.09 -7.83 -6.12
CA VAL A 27 1.54 -8.48 -7.37
C VAL A 27 1.06 -7.66 -8.55
N ARG A 28 -0.23 -7.31 -8.56
CA ARG A 28 -0.83 -6.45 -9.58
C ARG A 28 -0.15 -5.08 -9.62
N ALA A 29 0.10 -4.47 -8.47
CA ALA A 29 0.78 -3.18 -8.37
C ALA A 29 2.19 -3.19 -8.97
N LYS A 30 2.98 -4.23 -8.71
CA LYS A 30 4.33 -4.39 -9.29
C LYS A 30 4.29 -4.48 -10.81
N VAL A 31 3.37 -5.28 -11.36
CA VAL A 31 3.19 -5.38 -12.82
C VAL A 31 2.82 -4.02 -13.42
N LEU A 32 1.83 -3.37 -12.86
CA LEU A 32 1.40 -2.04 -13.32
C LEU A 32 2.52 -1.00 -13.22
N PHE A 33 3.29 -1.01 -12.14
CA PHE A 33 4.41 -0.08 -11.98
C PHE A 33 5.47 -0.30 -13.04
N ALA A 34 5.84 -1.56 -13.30
CA ALA A 34 6.82 -1.89 -14.34
C ALA A 34 6.34 -1.44 -15.74
N GLU A 35 5.06 -1.64 -16.04
CA GLU A 35 4.48 -1.31 -17.35
C GLU A 35 4.25 0.20 -17.56
N GLN A 36 3.79 0.91 -16.52
CA GLN A 36 3.25 2.25 -16.65
C GLN A 36 4.13 3.34 -16.03
N CYS A 37 4.99 3.01 -15.07
CA CYS A 37 5.68 3.99 -14.22
C CYS A 37 7.22 3.91 -14.32
N ALA A 38 7.78 2.70 -14.47
CA ALA A 38 9.22 2.45 -14.37
C ALA A 38 10.03 3.19 -15.43
N SER A 39 9.48 3.42 -16.61
CA SER A 39 10.16 4.16 -17.70
C SER A 39 10.62 5.56 -17.25
N CYS A 40 9.89 6.21 -16.35
CA CYS A 40 10.23 7.51 -15.78
C CYS A 40 10.75 7.39 -14.35
N HIS A 41 10.11 6.57 -13.51
CA HIS A 41 10.46 6.46 -12.10
C HIS A 41 11.60 5.48 -11.78
N GLY A 42 12.09 4.71 -12.77
CA GLY A 42 13.06 3.63 -12.56
C GLY A 42 12.39 2.35 -12.06
N ASP A 43 13.01 1.21 -12.30
CA ASP A 43 12.43 -0.12 -12.00
C ASP A 43 12.13 -0.31 -10.51
N VAL A 44 12.88 0.35 -9.66
CA VAL A 44 12.71 0.31 -8.20
C VAL A 44 12.30 1.67 -7.61
N GLY A 45 12.07 2.70 -8.44
CA GLY A 45 11.50 3.96 -7.99
C GLY A 45 12.48 5.04 -7.52
N HIS A 46 13.72 5.04 -7.99
CA HIS A 46 14.73 6.08 -7.71
C HIS A 46 14.55 7.37 -8.53
N GLY A 47 13.57 7.44 -9.43
CA GLY A 47 13.39 8.59 -10.31
C GLY A 47 14.45 8.68 -11.41
N ASP A 48 15.03 7.55 -11.79
CA ASP A 48 16.15 7.39 -12.71
C ASP A 48 15.80 6.58 -13.97
N GLY A 49 14.52 6.50 -14.29
CA GLY A 49 14.04 5.75 -15.45
C GLY A 49 14.69 6.23 -16.77
N TRP A 50 14.73 5.35 -17.76
CA TRP A 50 15.40 5.59 -19.03
C TRP A 50 14.83 6.76 -19.84
N GLN A 51 13.62 7.21 -19.54
CA GLN A 51 13.02 8.40 -20.17
C GLN A 51 13.47 9.72 -19.54
N VAL A 52 14.04 9.71 -18.32
CA VAL A 52 14.40 10.94 -17.59
C VAL A 52 15.17 11.98 -18.40
N PRO A 53 16.14 11.61 -19.28
CA PRO A 53 16.84 12.58 -20.10
C PRO A 53 15.97 13.32 -21.13
N LYS A 54 14.75 12.81 -21.39
CA LYS A 54 13.81 13.34 -22.39
C LYS A 54 12.62 14.07 -21.75
N LEU A 55 12.55 14.09 -20.42
CA LEU A 55 11.44 14.70 -19.72
C LEU A 55 11.64 16.21 -19.58
N ASP A 56 10.56 16.96 -19.76
CA ASP A 56 10.50 18.36 -19.47
C ASP A 56 10.15 18.57 -17.96
N GLY A 57 10.81 19.57 -17.35
CA GLY A 57 10.53 19.96 -15.96
C GLY A 57 11.31 19.19 -14.90
N PRO A 58 10.82 19.15 -13.67
CA PRO A 58 11.52 18.49 -12.57
C PRO A 58 11.61 16.97 -12.78
N ARG A 59 12.68 16.38 -12.28
CA ARG A 59 12.86 14.93 -12.30
C ARG A 59 11.75 14.21 -11.54
N PRO A 60 11.40 12.97 -11.96
CA PRO A 60 10.52 12.10 -11.20
C PRO A 60 10.98 11.95 -9.76
N ARG A 61 10.02 11.80 -8.86
CA ARG A 61 10.28 11.64 -7.43
C ARG A 61 11.08 10.36 -7.18
N ASP A 62 12.12 10.48 -6.36
CA ASP A 62 12.80 9.33 -5.76
C ASP A 62 11.99 8.87 -4.53
N PHE A 63 11.38 7.69 -4.62
CA PHE A 63 10.52 7.14 -3.56
C PHE A 63 11.32 6.61 -2.36
N HIS A 64 12.65 6.46 -2.49
CA HIS A 64 13.54 6.09 -1.39
C HIS A 64 13.97 7.28 -0.54
N LYS A 65 13.76 8.51 -1.04
CA LYS A 65 14.22 9.71 -0.36
C LYS A 65 13.19 10.16 0.68
N ALA A 66 13.48 9.88 1.97
CA ALA A 66 12.57 10.16 3.08
C ALA A 66 12.04 11.60 3.08
N SER A 67 12.89 12.60 2.80
CA SER A 67 12.47 14.02 2.73
C SER A 67 11.46 14.31 1.62
N MET A 68 11.53 13.59 0.49
CA MET A 68 10.56 13.71 -0.61
C MET A 68 9.25 12.97 -0.30
N MET A 69 9.31 11.93 0.53
CA MET A 69 8.17 11.09 0.87
C MET A 69 7.50 11.46 2.19
N ALA A 70 8.08 12.36 2.98
CA ALA A 70 7.55 12.74 4.29
C ALA A 70 6.08 13.18 4.24
N ALA A 71 5.73 14.08 3.32
CA ALA A 71 4.36 14.57 3.16
C ALA A 71 3.45 13.64 2.32
N MET A 72 3.97 12.51 1.80
CA MET A 72 3.18 11.63 0.94
C MET A 72 2.32 10.67 1.77
N SER A 73 1.10 10.45 1.25
CA SER A 73 0.18 9.39 1.67
C SER A 73 -0.31 8.64 0.44
N PRO A 74 -0.86 7.42 0.57
CA PRO A 74 -1.47 6.74 -0.58
C PRO A 74 -2.54 7.58 -1.27
N SER A 75 -3.39 8.32 -0.55
CA SER A 75 -4.39 9.20 -1.19
C SER A 75 -3.77 10.34 -1.98
N ARG A 76 -2.67 10.93 -1.54
CA ARG A 76 -1.95 11.93 -2.35
C ARG A 76 -1.29 11.30 -3.58
N ALA A 77 -0.71 10.12 -3.44
CA ALA A 77 -0.17 9.37 -4.57
C ALA A 77 -1.27 8.99 -5.57
N TYR A 78 -2.41 8.50 -5.07
CA TYR A 78 -3.59 8.21 -5.88
C TYR A 78 -4.07 9.45 -6.68
N THR A 79 -4.15 10.61 -6.02
CA THR A 79 -4.51 11.86 -6.71
C THR A 79 -3.48 12.21 -7.79
N SER A 80 -2.18 12.14 -7.48
CA SER A 80 -1.12 12.42 -8.47
C SER A 80 -1.17 11.45 -9.67
N ILE A 81 -1.46 10.18 -9.43
CA ILE A 81 -1.65 9.19 -10.50
C ILE A 81 -2.91 9.50 -11.32
N THR A 82 -4.00 9.90 -10.65
CA THR A 82 -5.28 10.16 -11.32
C THR A 82 -5.24 11.39 -12.22
N VAL A 83 -4.69 12.50 -11.75
CA VAL A 83 -4.77 13.78 -12.46
C VAL A 83 -3.44 14.24 -13.08
N GLY A 84 -2.38 13.45 -12.89
CA GLY A 84 -1.03 13.87 -13.26
C GLY A 84 -0.44 14.89 -12.29
N VAL A 85 0.76 15.41 -12.62
CA VAL A 85 1.43 16.44 -11.83
C VAL A 85 1.68 17.67 -12.70
N PRO A 86 1.00 18.80 -12.43
CA PRO A 86 1.14 20.01 -13.25
C PRO A 86 2.58 20.47 -13.38
N ARG A 87 2.94 20.95 -14.56
CA ARG A 87 4.29 21.45 -14.92
C ARG A 87 5.38 20.36 -14.85
N THR A 88 4.99 19.11 -15.01
CA THR A 88 5.90 17.99 -15.19
C THR A 88 5.45 17.14 -16.39
N SER A 89 6.28 16.20 -16.81
CA SER A 89 5.91 15.23 -17.85
C SER A 89 5.01 14.10 -17.34
N MET A 90 4.61 14.08 -16.05
CA MET A 90 3.69 13.10 -15.52
C MET A 90 2.25 13.46 -15.89
N GLY A 91 1.71 12.77 -16.90
CA GLY A 91 0.29 12.84 -17.29
C GLY A 91 -0.65 12.12 -16.33
N ASP A 92 -1.94 12.15 -16.63
CA ASP A 92 -2.96 11.39 -15.92
C ASP A 92 -2.96 9.91 -16.33
N PHE A 93 -3.41 9.07 -15.42
CA PHE A 93 -3.57 7.63 -15.63
C PHE A 93 -5.03 7.19 -15.45
N THR A 94 -5.98 8.01 -15.90
CA THR A 94 -7.42 7.70 -15.85
C THR A 94 -7.81 6.50 -16.70
N VAL A 95 -6.95 6.08 -17.62
CA VAL A 95 -7.08 4.83 -18.37
C VAL A 95 -7.01 3.58 -17.46
N LEU A 96 -6.33 3.68 -16.34
CA LEU A 96 -6.31 2.63 -15.33
C LEU A 96 -7.60 2.66 -14.50
N SER A 97 -8.05 1.47 -14.09
CA SER A 97 -9.18 1.39 -13.18
C SER A 97 -8.87 2.10 -11.86
N ASP A 98 -9.91 2.56 -11.17
CA ASP A 98 -9.81 3.15 -9.83
C ASP A 98 -9.04 2.24 -8.86
N ARG A 99 -9.35 0.94 -8.92
CA ARG A 99 -8.69 -0.09 -8.12
C ARG A 99 -7.19 -0.20 -8.44
N ASP A 100 -6.81 -0.21 -9.72
CA ASP A 100 -5.41 -0.29 -10.14
C ASP A 100 -4.60 0.93 -9.69
N ARG A 101 -5.21 2.13 -9.73
CA ARG A 101 -4.58 3.36 -9.23
C ARG A 101 -4.36 3.33 -7.72
N TRP A 102 -5.29 2.74 -6.95
CA TRP A 102 -5.09 2.51 -5.52
C TRP A 102 -4.01 1.48 -5.23
N HIS A 103 -3.94 0.38 -5.99
CA HIS A 103 -2.84 -0.58 -5.88
C HIS A 103 -1.47 0.11 -6.06
N LEU A 104 -1.34 0.91 -7.12
CA LEU A 104 -0.13 1.70 -7.37
C LEU A 104 0.15 2.71 -6.25
N ALA A 105 -0.86 3.40 -5.75
CA ALA A 105 -0.72 4.40 -4.70
C ALA A 105 -0.15 3.82 -3.41
N PHE A 106 -0.58 2.65 -2.98
CA PHE A 106 0.01 1.95 -1.83
C PHE A 106 1.42 1.43 -2.16
N TYR A 107 1.62 0.89 -3.35
CA TYR A 107 2.91 0.34 -3.76
C TYR A 107 4.03 1.38 -3.78
N VAL A 108 3.80 2.57 -4.33
CA VAL A 108 4.84 3.60 -4.39
C VAL A 108 5.24 4.11 -3.00
N LEU A 109 4.34 4.04 -2.01
CA LEU A 109 4.65 4.36 -0.62
C LEU A 109 5.46 3.27 0.08
N SER A 110 5.47 2.04 -0.44
CA SER A 110 6.24 0.92 0.11
C SER A 110 7.68 0.85 -0.40
N LEU A 111 7.96 1.45 -1.58
CA LEU A 111 9.26 1.32 -2.26
C LEU A 111 10.46 1.81 -1.45
N GLY A 112 10.27 2.81 -0.59
CA GLY A 112 11.34 3.39 0.23
C GLY A 112 11.71 2.55 1.47
N TYR A 113 11.12 1.37 1.66
CA TYR A 113 11.32 0.57 2.87
C TYR A 113 11.78 -0.86 2.53
N ASP A 114 12.64 -1.40 3.38
CA ASP A 114 13.12 -2.77 3.27
C ASP A 114 12.08 -3.77 3.82
N SER A 115 11.96 -4.92 3.17
CA SER A 115 11.01 -5.97 3.56
C SER A 115 11.38 -6.66 4.87
N GLN A 116 12.67 -6.76 5.19
CA GLN A 116 13.15 -7.32 6.45
C GLN A 116 12.86 -6.36 7.60
N GLU A 117 13.09 -5.06 7.40
CA GLU A 117 12.73 -4.02 8.35
C GLU A 117 11.23 -4.01 8.61
N ALA A 118 10.40 -4.11 7.56
CA ALA A 118 8.95 -4.20 7.70
C ALA A 118 8.50 -5.45 8.48
N SER A 119 9.15 -6.58 8.27
CA SER A 119 8.88 -7.82 9.00
C SER A 119 9.25 -7.71 10.48
N GLN A 120 10.37 -7.06 10.80
CA GLN A 120 10.74 -6.73 12.17
C GLN A 120 9.72 -5.79 12.82
N GLY A 121 9.26 -4.80 12.08
CA GLY A 121 8.20 -3.87 12.50
C GLY A 121 6.89 -4.59 12.81
N GLN A 122 6.53 -5.61 12.04
CA GLN A 122 5.34 -6.44 12.30
C GLN A 122 5.41 -7.14 13.65
N VAL A 123 6.55 -7.74 13.97
CA VAL A 123 6.80 -8.42 15.26
C VAL A 123 6.69 -7.41 16.40
N THR A 124 7.37 -6.27 16.27
CA THR A 124 7.37 -5.20 17.27
C THR A 124 5.96 -4.61 17.47
N PHE A 125 5.22 -4.40 16.38
CA PHE A 125 3.85 -3.89 16.42
C PHE A 125 2.92 -4.82 17.21
N GLY A 126 3.04 -6.13 16.99
CA GLY A 126 2.31 -7.15 17.74
C GLY A 126 2.71 -7.18 19.23
N ALA A 127 4.00 -7.11 19.53
CA ALA A 127 4.51 -7.11 20.91
C ALA A 127 4.05 -5.89 21.73
N LEU A 128 3.88 -4.75 21.08
CA LEU A 128 3.38 -3.52 21.71
C LEU A 128 1.86 -3.51 21.88
N GLY A 129 1.13 -4.52 21.37
CA GLY A 129 -0.31 -4.59 21.45
C GLY A 129 -1.04 -3.45 20.71
N LEU A 130 -0.39 -2.87 19.72
CA LEU A 130 -0.98 -1.82 18.90
C LEU A 130 -2.10 -2.43 18.04
N GLY A 131 -3.30 -1.87 18.15
CA GLY A 131 -4.46 -2.33 17.37
C GLY A 131 -4.22 -2.18 15.88
N GLN A 132 -4.72 -3.12 15.07
CA GLN A 132 -4.56 -3.10 13.61
C GLN A 132 -5.07 -1.76 13.03
N PRO A 133 -4.23 -1.05 12.25
CA PRO A 133 -4.63 0.20 11.65
C PRO A 133 -5.69 -0.05 10.57
N ARG A 134 -6.72 0.79 10.54
CA ARG A 134 -7.73 0.71 9.48
C ARG A 134 -7.11 1.10 8.14
N ALA A 135 -7.50 0.41 7.07
CA ALA A 135 -7.02 0.71 5.72
C ALA A 135 -7.20 2.19 5.34
N ARG A 136 -8.31 2.81 5.75
CA ARG A 136 -8.55 4.24 5.56
C ARG A 136 -7.50 5.11 6.25
N THR A 137 -7.11 4.78 7.47
CA THR A 137 -6.05 5.50 8.20
C THR A 137 -4.72 5.40 7.46
N LEU A 138 -4.36 4.21 7.00
CA LEU A 138 -3.14 4.00 6.20
C LEU A 138 -3.18 4.73 4.86
N ALA A 139 -4.36 4.82 4.23
CA ALA A 139 -4.55 5.54 2.97
C ALA A 139 -4.37 7.06 3.12
N THR A 140 -4.84 7.66 4.21
CA THR A 140 -4.93 9.11 4.35
C THR A 140 -3.74 9.76 5.07
N LEU A 141 -3.11 9.06 6.02
CA LEU A 141 -2.00 9.64 6.79
C LEU A 141 -0.70 9.65 5.98
N SER A 142 0.02 10.78 6.04
CA SER A 142 1.35 10.91 5.46
C SER A 142 2.39 10.11 6.25
N ASN A 143 3.58 9.90 5.66
CA ASN A 143 4.69 9.27 6.38
C ASN A 143 5.09 10.09 7.61
N ALA A 144 5.13 11.41 7.49
CA ALA A 144 5.45 12.30 8.62
C ALA A 144 4.40 12.18 9.73
N SER A 145 3.10 12.19 9.39
CA SER A 145 2.03 12.08 10.39
C SER A 145 2.03 10.74 11.10
N LEU A 146 2.30 9.64 10.36
CA LEU A 146 2.43 8.32 10.97
C LEU A 146 3.65 8.25 11.89
N LEU A 147 4.79 8.77 11.44
CA LEU A 147 6.02 8.78 12.24
C LEU A 147 5.86 9.61 13.50
N GLU A 148 5.21 10.77 13.43
CA GLU A 148 4.89 11.60 14.60
C GLU A 148 4.01 10.85 15.61
N ASP A 149 2.99 10.13 15.14
CA ASP A 149 2.12 9.35 16.01
C ASP A 149 2.87 8.16 16.64
N LEU A 150 3.73 7.49 15.87
CA LEU A 150 4.57 6.40 16.36
C LEU A 150 5.58 6.89 17.41
N ASN A 151 6.24 8.02 17.20
CA ASN A 151 7.18 8.61 18.15
C ASN A 151 6.53 8.99 19.50
N LYS A 152 5.22 9.22 19.53
CA LYS A 152 4.46 9.39 20.78
C LYS A 152 4.23 8.09 21.54
N ARG A 153 4.33 6.94 20.86
CA ARG A 153 4.02 5.60 21.38
C ARG A 153 5.26 4.80 21.76
N VAL A 154 6.40 5.09 21.15
CA VAL A 154 7.68 4.43 21.40
C VAL A 154 8.75 5.48 21.70
N ALA A 155 9.70 5.13 22.58
CA ALA A 155 10.72 6.08 23.02
C ALA A 155 11.93 6.15 22.07
N ASP A 156 12.05 5.23 21.12
CA ASP A 156 13.18 5.08 20.23
C ASP A 156 12.79 5.32 18.78
N GLU A 157 13.50 6.26 18.13
CA GLU A 157 13.26 6.65 16.75
C GLU A 157 13.45 5.48 15.76
N THR A 158 14.43 4.63 16.01
CA THR A 158 14.67 3.45 15.15
C THR A 158 13.47 2.52 15.18
N THR A 159 12.91 2.28 16.36
CA THR A 159 11.68 1.50 16.53
C THR A 159 10.52 2.16 15.78
N ALA A 160 10.36 3.47 15.86
CA ALA A 160 9.30 4.19 15.14
C ALA A 160 9.44 4.05 13.62
N LEU A 161 10.67 4.14 13.08
CA LEU A 161 10.94 3.94 11.65
C LEU A 161 10.64 2.52 11.21
N THR A 162 11.04 1.52 11.99
CA THR A 162 10.75 0.10 11.73
C THR A 162 9.24 -0.18 11.73
N LEU A 163 8.49 0.44 12.65
CA LEU A 163 7.03 0.37 12.66
C LEU A 163 6.42 1.07 11.43
N LEU A 164 6.98 2.21 11.00
CA LEU A 164 6.52 2.90 9.78
C LEU A 164 6.75 2.01 8.54
N ALA A 165 7.88 1.32 8.45
CA ALA A 165 8.15 0.35 7.39
C ALA A 165 7.06 -0.74 7.35
N TYR A 166 6.71 -1.32 8.50
CA TYR A 166 5.59 -2.27 8.60
C TYR A 166 4.28 -1.66 8.09
N LEU A 167 3.93 -0.46 8.55
CA LEU A 167 2.68 0.21 8.18
C LEU A 167 2.60 0.56 6.68
N ARG A 168 3.72 0.65 5.98
CA ARG A 168 3.76 0.95 4.54
C ARG A 168 3.90 -0.28 3.66
N VAL A 169 4.60 -1.30 4.13
CA VAL A 169 4.93 -2.49 3.32
C VAL A 169 3.94 -3.63 3.55
N LEU A 170 3.62 -3.96 4.80
CA LEU A 170 2.86 -5.16 5.14
C LEU A 170 1.43 -4.87 5.64
N ALA A 171 1.27 -3.88 6.51
CA ALA A 171 -0.02 -3.61 7.14
C ALA A 171 -1.17 -3.33 6.15
N PRO A 172 -0.96 -2.65 5.01
CA PRO A 172 -2.02 -2.45 4.02
C PRO A 172 -2.58 -3.75 3.44
N TYR A 173 -1.77 -4.80 3.44
CA TYR A 173 -2.11 -6.12 2.89
C TYR A 173 -2.59 -7.11 3.97
N HIS A 174 -2.52 -6.71 5.25
CA HIS A 174 -2.94 -7.53 6.39
C HIS A 174 -4.15 -6.96 7.14
N GLY A 175 -4.72 -5.87 6.68
CA GLY A 175 -5.78 -5.12 7.36
C GLY A 175 -7.11 -5.85 7.44
N GLY A 176 -7.49 -6.20 8.65
CA GLY A 176 -8.84 -6.61 9.10
C GLY A 176 -9.36 -7.90 8.52
N ASP A 177 -9.84 -8.83 9.33
CA ASP A 177 -10.60 -10.08 9.05
C ASP A 177 -10.70 -10.55 7.57
N ALA A 178 -9.65 -10.37 6.82
CA ALA A 178 -9.62 -10.35 5.40
C ALA A 178 -8.92 -11.60 4.84
N PRO A 179 -8.93 -11.79 3.53
CA PRO A 179 -8.71 -13.03 2.80
C PRO A 179 -7.54 -13.88 3.30
N LEU A 180 -6.47 -13.26 3.82
CA LEU A 180 -5.28 -14.02 4.24
C LEU A 180 -5.46 -14.80 5.53
N SER A 181 -6.25 -14.31 6.50
CA SER A 181 -6.58 -15.08 7.71
C SER A 181 -7.57 -16.20 7.36
N MET A 182 -8.50 -15.92 6.47
CA MET A 182 -9.44 -16.92 5.95
C MET A 182 -8.74 -17.91 5.03
N PHE A 183 -7.81 -17.45 4.19
CA PHE A 183 -6.95 -18.31 3.36
C PHE A 183 -6.03 -19.21 4.22
N ARG A 184 -5.35 -18.64 5.23
CA ARG A 184 -4.54 -19.42 6.19
C ARG A 184 -5.39 -20.42 6.96
N LYS A 185 -6.58 -20.01 7.39
CA LYS A 185 -7.52 -20.93 8.03
C LYS A 185 -7.96 -22.02 7.05
N GLY A 186 -8.35 -21.68 5.83
CA GLY A 186 -8.71 -22.63 4.78
C GLY A 186 -7.59 -23.62 4.48
N LEU A 187 -6.33 -23.15 4.38
CA LEU A 187 -5.17 -24.02 4.22
C LEU A 187 -4.94 -24.92 5.46
N SER A 188 -5.07 -24.37 6.66
CA SER A 188 -4.95 -25.14 7.90
C SER A 188 -6.01 -26.23 7.98
N ASP A 189 -7.25 -25.90 7.71
CA ASP A 189 -8.38 -26.82 7.67
C ASP A 189 -8.20 -27.88 6.58
N THR A 190 -7.67 -27.51 5.42
CA THR A 190 -7.30 -28.41 4.32
C THR A 190 -6.25 -29.43 4.76
N ILE A 191 -5.15 -28.96 5.36
CA ILE A 191 -4.05 -29.81 5.83
C ILE A 191 -4.53 -30.79 6.91
N GLU A 192 -5.33 -30.30 7.85
CA GLU A 192 -5.89 -31.14 8.91
C GLU A 192 -6.85 -32.18 8.38
N THR A 193 -7.72 -31.82 7.43
CA THR A 193 -8.67 -32.72 6.77
C THR A 193 -7.93 -33.77 5.94
N TYR A 194 -6.88 -33.38 5.21
CA TYR A 194 -6.01 -34.30 4.47
C TYR A 194 -5.33 -35.33 5.39
N ARG A 195 -4.78 -34.85 6.53
CA ARG A 195 -4.14 -35.71 7.53
C ARG A 195 -5.10 -36.73 8.16
N ARG A 196 -6.39 -36.42 8.21
CA ARG A 196 -7.44 -37.33 8.69
C ARG A 196 -7.87 -38.35 7.64
N GLY A 197 -7.32 -38.28 6.41
CA GLY A 197 -7.60 -39.22 5.31
C GLY A 197 -8.81 -38.84 4.45
N ASP A 198 -9.45 -37.71 4.66
CA ASP A 198 -10.57 -37.22 3.86
C ASP A 198 -10.05 -36.35 2.69
N HIS A 199 -9.52 -37.00 1.68
CA HIS A 199 -8.84 -36.36 0.57
C HIS A 199 -9.79 -35.56 -0.34
N ASP A 200 -11.00 -36.03 -0.55
CA ASP A 200 -12.00 -35.37 -1.41
C ASP A 200 -12.46 -34.06 -0.77
N LYS A 201 -12.71 -34.06 0.54
CA LYS A 201 -13.07 -32.87 1.29
C LYS A 201 -11.91 -31.88 1.39
N ALA A 202 -10.68 -32.36 1.57
CA ALA A 202 -9.50 -31.53 1.57
C ALA A 202 -9.31 -30.80 0.23
N GLN A 203 -9.55 -31.49 -0.89
CA GLN A 203 -9.48 -30.89 -2.22
C GLN A 203 -10.57 -29.82 -2.43
N GLY A 204 -11.78 -30.06 -1.90
CA GLY A 204 -12.86 -29.06 -1.90
C GLY A 204 -12.49 -27.79 -1.11
N LEU A 205 -11.95 -27.96 0.09
CA LEU A 205 -11.49 -26.85 0.95
C LEU A 205 -10.36 -26.04 0.31
N LEU A 206 -9.44 -26.71 -0.40
CA LEU A 206 -8.35 -26.03 -1.11
C LEU A 206 -8.89 -25.15 -2.23
N LYS A 207 -9.78 -25.68 -3.06
CA LYS A 207 -10.45 -24.93 -4.13
C LYS A 207 -11.23 -23.73 -3.59
N ASP A 208 -11.91 -23.91 -2.47
CA ASP A 208 -12.69 -22.85 -1.83
C ASP A 208 -11.77 -21.73 -1.31
N ALA A 209 -10.63 -22.10 -0.72
CA ALA A 209 -9.62 -21.14 -0.28
C ALA A 209 -9.01 -20.36 -1.46
N GLU A 210 -8.71 -21.02 -2.58
CA GLU A 210 -8.17 -20.39 -3.79
C GLU A 210 -9.18 -19.46 -4.48
N LEU A 211 -10.45 -19.86 -4.59
CA LEU A 211 -11.46 -19.11 -5.36
C LEU A 211 -12.07 -17.95 -4.61
N ASN A 212 -12.17 -18.03 -3.27
CA ASN A 212 -12.91 -17.06 -2.46
C ASN A 212 -12.00 -16.15 -1.62
N HIS A 213 -10.67 -16.42 -1.56
CA HIS A 213 -9.77 -15.73 -0.63
C HIS A 213 -8.42 -15.31 -1.23
N LEU A 214 -8.22 -15.43 -2.55
CA LEU A 214 -7.15 -14.82 -3.34
C LEU A 214 -7.73 -13.70 -4.21
#